data_b9ade8d77d33b381fe85badd4d1b6b74
#
_entry.id   b9ade8d77d33b381fe85badd4d1b6b74
#
_cell.length_a   1.000
_cell.length_b   1.000
_cell.length_c   1.000
_cell.angle_alpha   90.00
_cell.angle_beta   90.00
_cell.angle_gamma   90.00
#
_symmetry.space_group_name_H-M   'P 1'
#
loop_
_entity.id
_entity.type
_entity.pdbx_description
1 polymer ?
#
loop_
_entity_poly.entity_id
_entity_poly.type
_entity_poly.pdbx_seq_one_letter_code
_entity_poly.pdbx_strand_id
1 'polypeptide(L)'
;MRAEYLLDGIQYDLIRGSLEVEVCDITDDSRQVSRGAVFVCMPGPVTDGHIFIGDAIRRGAAGIIVTCGEIACKQDVTCEIDNDATKYSDIGLESDVASSENGDLNDFFVAKLPDWKNAVGRLCNNFWNFPSRKMKVIAVTGTKGKTTVAYMMKKVLDTWGCCTGLIGTIEIYDGHTSVQSVNTTPDVITLYRTMYRMVQNGVRYCVMEVSSQGLKYGRVSGVDFDVGIFTNISPDHIGVNEHKTFEEYVRCKGILFSKCSHVVVNIDDMYMQSVCGAPTCFGADKSENCPVIGYSLDHHSKIYYDKCIRHMPVCSGLMHFPVCTADKLREVIGESFVGTECECTMPDGKIVKLRVGLPGSFNVYNALAVVAASDILKIPRSIVCEALAEVNVRGRMEKVNVSDAFNVYIDYAHNRKSLETALATLRTYCTGRLICIFGCGGDRARGRRAGMGYASGMLADLTIITNDNPRSESPDTIINDIEKGLRSVNAEYIRVPDRKEAIRYGLTHAKAGDVVLLAGKGHETYQEIDGYRFHMDERELIMQILEEEDAGVICGRDN
;
A
#
# COMPACT_ATOMS: atom_id res chain seq x y z
N MET A 1 -2.43 28.32 15.94
CA MET A 1 -2.80 29.24 14.85
C MET A 1 -4.28 29.60 14.99
N ARG A 2 -4.74 30.77 14.50
CA ARG A 2 -6.19 31.08 14.56
C ARG A 2 -6.98 30.26 13.55
N ALA A 3 -8.23 29.94 13.89
CA ALA A 3 -9.12 29.17 13.03
C ALA A 3 -9.42 29.87 11.69
N GLU A 4 -9.39 31.20 11.61
CA GLU A 4 -9.52 31.94 10.35
C GLU A 4 -8.44 31.56 9.32
N TYR A 5 -7.19 31.36 9.76
CA TYR A 5 -6.09 30.92 8.88
C TYR A 5 -6.19 29.44 8.53
N LEU A 6 -6.77 28.62 9.44
CA LEU A 6 -7.04 27.22 9.17
C LEU A 6 -8.03 27.04 8.01
N LEU A 7 -9.04 27.92 7.93
CA LEU A 7 -10.10 27.89 6.91
C LEU A 7 -9.79 28.76 5.68
N ASP A 8 -8.60 29.36 5.59
CA ASP A 8 -8.25 30.22 4.46
C ASP A 8 -8.31 29.49 3.11
N GLY A 9 -9.01 30.09 2.14
CA GLY A 9 -9.23 29.54 0.81
C GLY A 9 -10.12 28.30 0.76
N ILE A 10 -10.90 28.02 1.81
CA ILE A 10 -11.89 26.95 1.89
C ILE A 10 -13.29 27.58 1.87
N GLN A 11 -14.20 27.00 1.10
CA GLN A 11 -15.62 27.33 1.18
C GLN A 11 -16.21 26.63 2.40
N TYR A 12 -16.80 27.40 3.31
CA TYR A 12 -17.44 26.89 4.52
C TYR A 12 -18.65 27.73 4.90
N ASP A 13 -19.55 27.14 5.69
CA ASP A 13 -20.63 27.81 6.39
C ASP A 13 -20.30 27.85 7.89
N LEU A 14 -20.12 29.03 8.49
CA LEU A 14 -19.92 29.14 9.94
C LEU A 14 -21.30 29.00 10.61
N ILE A 15 -21.48 27.88 11.33
CA ILE A 15 -22.74 27.55 12.01
C ILE A 15 -22.80 28.25 13.37
N ARG A 16 -21.64 28.28 14.10
CA ARG A 16 -21.60 28.82 15.46
C ARG A 16 -20.21 29.30 15.84
N GLY A 17 -20.13 30.27 16.74
CA GLY A 17 -18.90 30.72 17.41
C GLY A 17 -18.06 31.69 16.62
N SER A 18 -16.76 31.78 16.96
CA SER A 18 -15.81 32.74 16.38
C SER A 18 -14.60 32.03 15.79
N LEU A 19 -14.08 32.55 14.67
CA LEU A 19 -12.84 32.05 14.06
C LEU A 19 -11.55 32.69 14.64
N GLU A 20 -11.68 33.55 15.64
CA GLU A 20 -10.52 34.10 16.34
C GLU A 20 -9.88 33.10 17.33
N VAL A 21 -10.52 31.93 17.49
CA VAL A 21 -10.08 30.85 18.38
C VAL A 21 -8.71 30.31 17.96
N GLU A 22 -7.83 30.08 18.95
CA GLU A 22 -6.53 29.46 18.72
C GLU A 22 -6.66 27.93 18.60
N VAL A 23 -6.11 27.38 17.50
CA VAL A 23 -6.10 25.97 17.18
C VAL A 23 -4.67 25.40 17.37
N CYS A 24 -4.55 24.33 18.16
CA CYS A 24 -3.27 23.70 18.46
C CYS A 24 -3.04 22.36 17.75
N ASP A 25 -4.11 21.66 17.33
CA ASP A 25 -4.04 20.36 16.60
C ASP A 25 -5.31 20.15 15.76
N ILE A 26 -5.26 19.18 14.84
CA ILE A 26 -6.38 18.70 14.05
C ILE A 26 -6.44 17.18 14.15
N THR A 27 -7.62 16.62 14.41
CA THR A 27 -7.83 15.17 14.47
C THR A 27 -9.23 14.77 14.01
N ASP A 28 -9.38 13.55 13.48
CA ASP A 28 -10.65 12.88 13.19
C ASP A 28 -10.93 11.71 14.18
N ASP A 29 -10.04 11.51 15.15
CA ASP A 29 -10.24 10.55 16.25
C ASP A 29 -10.62 11.31 17.54
N SER A 30 -11.89 11.19 17.97
CA SER A 30 -12.37 11.87 19.19
C SER A 30 -11.56 11.53 20.45
N ARG A 31 -10.95 10.34 20.49
CA ARG A 31 -10.10 9.90 21.61
C ARG A 31 -8.78 10.66 21.69
N GLN A 32 -8.31 11.22 20.59
CA GLN A 32 -7.08 12.01 20.48
C GLN A 32 -7.32 13.52 20.63
N VAL A 33 -8.58 13.96 20.78
CA VAL A 33 -8.88 15.36 21.01
C VAL A 33 -8.24 15.82 22.33
N SER A 34 -7.43 16.87 22.23
CA SER A 34 -6.87 17.64 23.35
C SER A 34 -7.50 19.04 23.36
N ARG A 35 -7.34 19.75 24.51
CA ARG A 35 -7.81 21.12 24.63
C ARG A 35 -7.19 22.01 23.53
N GLY A 36 -8.01 22.70 22.78
CA GLY A 36 -7.58 23.55 21.66
C GLY A 36 -7.46 22.83 20.31
N ALA A 37 -7.77 21.53 20.23
CA ALA A 37 -7.79 20.82 18.96
C ALA A 37 -9.08 21.08 18.17
N VAL A 38 -8.99 20.95 16.85
CA VAL A 38 -10.15 20.89 15.95
C VAL A 38 -10.49 19.45 15.63
N PHE A 39 -11.71 19.05 15.90
CA PHE A 39 -12.23 17.73 15.54
C PHE A 39 -12.91 17.77 14.17
N VAL A 40 -12.47 16.93 13.23
CA VAL A 40 -13.03 16.82 11.88
C VAL A 40 -13.92 15.59 11.80
N CYS A 41 -15.22 15.78 11.61
CA CYS A 41 -16.18 14.70 11.47
C CYS A 41 -16.08 14.07 10.09
N MET A 42 -15.34 12.95 9.97
CA MET A 42 -15.16 12.23 8.71
C MET A 42 -16.21 11.13 8.57
N PRO A 43 -16.94 11.05 7.44
CA PRO A 43 -17.82 9.92 7.15
C PRO A 43 -16.97 8.70 6.80
N GLY A 44 -17.09 7.63 7.56
CA GLY A 44 -16.39 6.37 7.35
C GLY A 44 -17.32 5.27 6.81
N PRO A 45 -16.79 4.18 6.24
CA PRO A 45 -17.59 3.07 5.70
C PRO A 45 -18.25 2.21 6.79
N VAL A 46 -17.78 2.30 8.04
CA VAL A 46 -18.28 1.52 9.18
C VAL A 46 -18.86 2.43 10.26
N THR A 47 -18.24 3.59 10.50
CA THR A 47 -18.61 4.51 11.57
C THR A 47 -18.56 5.94 11.04
N ASP A 48 -19.57 6.73 11.35
CA ASP A 48 -19.60 8.14 11.03
C ASP A 48 -19.02 8.95 12.19
N GLY A 49 -18.01 9.81 11.90
CA GLY A 49 -17.36 10.67 12.88
C GLY A 49 -18.29 11.65 13.58
N HIS A 50 -19.42 12.01 12.96
CA HIS A 50 -20.40 12.96 13.53
C HIS A 50 -21.00 12.46 14.87
N ILE A 51 -21.10 11.15 15.10
CA ILE A 51 -21.60 10.60 16.37
C ILE A 51 -20.70 10.89 17.58
N PHE A 52 -19.44 11.30 17.35
CA PHE A 52 -18.45 11.58 18.39
C PHE A 52 -18.28 13.07 18.71
N ILE A 53 -19.14 13.94 18.16
CA ILE A 53 -19.09 15.40 18.41
C ILE A 53 -19.13 15.71 19.90
N GLY A 54 -20.07 15.12 20.63
CA GLY A 54 -20.22 15.32 22.08
C GLY A 54 -18.96 14.92 22.86
N ASP A 55 -18.30 13.82 22.47
CA ASP A 55 -17.03 13.39 23.05
C ASP A 55 -15.91 14.41 22.83
N ALA A 56 -15.80 14.93 21.59
CA ALA A 56 -14.79 15.91 21.22
C ALA A 56 -14.96 17.22 22.02
N ILE A 57 -16.21 17.69 22.18
CA ILE A 57 -16.52 18.88 22.99
C ILE A 57 -16.15 18.65 24.46
N ARG A 58 -16.54 17.53 25.07
CA ARG A 58 -16.18 17.19 26.45
C ARG A 58 -14.69 17.14 26.69
N ARG A 59 -13.88 16.79 25.69
CA ARG A 59 -12.41 16.78 25.72
C ARG A 59 -11.77 18.13 25.47
N GLY A 60 -12.57 19.19 25.23
CA GLY A 60 -12.10 20.55 25.06
C GLY A 60 -11.68 20.91 23.64
N ALA A 61 -12.33 20.35 22.64
CA ALA A 61 -12.14 20.80 21.27
C ALA A 61 -12.40 22.32 21.15
N ALA A 62 -11.53 23.03 20.45
CA ALA A 62 -11.70 24.45 20.12
C ALA A 62 -12.60 24.66 18.90
N GLY A 63 -12.84 23.62 18.11
CA GLY A 63 -13.74 23.69 16.97
C GLY A 63 -14.14 22.31 16.44
N ILE A 64 -15.27 22.29 15.77
CA ILE A 64 -15.82 21.13 15.08
C ILE A 64 -15.96 21.45 13.60
N ILE A 65 -15.41 20.61 12.75
CA ILE A 65 -15.62 20.65 11.31
C ILE A 65 -16.62 19.55 10.95
N VAL A 66 -17.80 19.97 10.49
CA VAL A 66 -18.86 19.07 10.02
C VAL A 66 -18.73 18.89 8.51
N THR A 67 -18.73 17.63 8.06
CA THR A 67 -18.65 17.32 6.63
C THR A 67 -20.01 16.83 6.14
N CYS A 68 -20.46 17.34 4.98
CA CYS A 68 -21.67 16.83 4.34
C CYS A 68 -21.32 15.57 3.55
N GLY A 69 -21.90 14.42 3.90
CA GLY A 69 -21.84 13.19 3.14
C GLY A 69 -23.23 12.56 3.06
N GLU A 70 -23.55 11.83 1.99
CA GLU A 70 -24.66 10.88 2.01
C GLU A 70 -24.34 9.84 3.09
N ILE A 71 -24.96 9.95 4.23
CA ILE A 71 -24.81 9.01 5.34
C ILE A 71 -25.52 7.73 4.93
N ALA A 72 -24.77 6.75 4.45
CA ALA A 72 -25.25 5.37 4.35
C ALA A 72 -25.22 4.75 5.76
N CYS A 73 -26.00 5.24 6.69
CA CYS A 73 -26.27 4.56 7.96
C CYS A 73 -27.06 3.28 7.69
N LYS A 74 -26.38 2.14 7.78
CA LYS A 74 -27.04 0.82 7.88
C LYS A 74 -27.44 0.57 9.32
N GLN A 75 -28.32 1.36 9.88
CA GLN A 75 -29.18 1.05 11.04
C GLN A 75 -30.07 2.26 11.31
N ASP A 76 -31.33 2.16 11.00
CA ASP A 76 -32.55 2.85 11.46
C ASP A 76 -32.48 4.24 12.13
N VAL A 77 -31.50 5.08 11.77
CA VAL A 77 -31.48 6.50 12.08
C VAL A 77 -31.34 7.25 10.76
N THR A 78 -32.46 7.54 10.16
CA THR A 78 -32.59 8.49 9.02
C THR A 78 -32.33 9.90 9.57
N CYS A 79 -31.06 10.30 9.62
CA CYS A 79 -30.73 11.71 9.69
C CYS A 79 -30.77 12.26 8.27
N GLU A 80 -31.95 12.62 7.80
CA GLU A 80 -32.10 13.54 6.69
C GLU A 80 -31.58 14.90 7.16
N ILE A 81 -30.36 15.25 6.75
CA ILE A 81 -29.86 16.62 6.90
C ILE A 81 -30.50 17.43 5.79
N ASP A 82 -31.75 17.86 6.02
CA ASP A 82 -32.37 18.90 5.23
C ASP A 82 -31.57 20.20 5.39
N ASN A 83 -31.52 20.99 4.31
CA ASN A 83 -30.84 22.29 4.24
C ASN A 83 -31.41 23.37 5.18
N ASP A 84 -32.16 22.99 6.20
CA ASP A 84 -32.79 23.93 7.14
C ASP A 84 -31.99 23.93 8.47
N ALA A 85 -31.47 25.11 8.83
CA ALA A 85 -30.60 25.33 10.00
C ALA A 85 -31.27 24.96 11.36
N THR A 86 -32.54 24.56 11.36
CA THR A 86 -33.32 24.25 12.55
C THR A 86 -33.18 22.83 13.08
N LYS A 87 -32.55 21.89 12.34
CA LYS A 87 -32.44 20.48 12.75
C LYS A 87 -31.13 20.09 13.43
N TYR A 88 -30.19 21.01 13.64
CA TYR A 88 -28.97 20.76 14.42
C TYR A 88 -29.24 20.66 15.94
N SER A 89 -30.44 21.01 16.41
CA SER A 89 -30.91 20.76 17.77
C SER A 89 -30.96 19.26 18.14
N ASP A 90 -31.18 18.38 17.14
CA ASP A 90 -31.32 16.92 17.39
C ASP A 90 -29.98 16.17 17.54
N ILE A 91 -28.84 16.82 17.23
CA ILE A 91 -27.49 16.23 17.44
C ILE A 91 -26.99 16.42 18.88
N GLY A 92 -27.83 16.93 19.79
CA GLY A 92 -27.46 17.12 21.21
C GLY A 92 -26.52 18.32 21.47
N LEU A 93 -26.25 19.16 20.46
CA LEU A 93 -25.37 20.33 20.58
C LEU A 93 -25.88 21.35 21.62
N GLU A 94 -27.21 21.43 21.84
CA GLU A 94 -27.78 22.35 22.83
C GLU A 94 -27.63 21.87 24.27
N SER A 95 -27.68 20.54 24.53
CA SER A 95 -27.58 19.99 25.87
C SER A 95 -26.12 19.85 26.35
N ASP A 96 -25.20 19.47 25.45
CA ASP A 96 -23.81 19.20 25.82
C ASP A 96 -22.96 20.49 25.94
N VAL A 97 -23.30 21.53 25.16
CA VAL A 97 -22.63 22.86 25.25
C VAL A 97 -23.20 23.72 26.40
N ALA A 98 -24.48 23.56 26.75
CA ALA A 98 -25.10 24.26 27.88
C ALA A 98 -24.66 23.69 29.26
N SER A 99 -24.16 22.48 29.31
CA SER A 99 -23.70 21.83 30.57
C SER A 99 -22.24 22.09 30.92
N SER A 100 -21.46 22.73 30.06
CA SER A 100 -20.11 23.21 30.39
C SER A 100 -20.20 24.54 31.14
N GLU A 101 -20.28 24.50 32.46
CA GLU A 101 -20.55 25.65 33.36
C GLU A 101 -19.52 26.80 33.34
N ASN A 102 -18.53 26.87 32.44
CA ASN A 102 -17.55 27.97 32.42
C ASN A 102 -16.82 28.21 31.07
N GLY A 103 -17.41 27.88 29.91
CA GLY A 103 -16.78 28.19 28.62
C GLY A 103 -17.39 29.45 27.99
N ASP A 104 -16.59 30.50 27.84
CA ASP A 104 -16.99 31.66 27.02
C ASP A 104 -17.30 31.17 25.60
N LEU A 105 -18.49 31.42 25.08
CA LEU A 105 -18.96 31.01 23.73
C LEU A 105 -18.04 31.54 22.60
N ASN A 106 -17.11 32.42 22.94
CA ASN A 106 -16.12 33.00 22.04
C ASN A 106 -14.90 32.11 21.79
N ASP A 107 -14.70 31.05 22.59
CA ASP A 107 -13.54 30.15 22.51
C ASP A 107 -13.82 28.85 21.74
N PHE A 108 -14.89 28.80 20.93
CA PHE A 108 -15.30 27.62 20.18
C PHE A 108 -15.95 27.99 18.85
N PHE A 109 -15.83 27.13 17.83
CA PHE A 109 -16.53 27.30 16.56
C PHE A 109 -17.05 25.98 15.99
N VAL A 110 -18.11 26.07 15.16
CA VAL A 110 -18.59 24.97 14.30
C VAL A 110 -18.67 25.47 12.88
N ALA A 111 -17.97 24.80 11.96
CA ALA A 111 -18.00 25.11 10.54
C ALA A 111 -18.36 23.89 9.70
N LYS A 112 -19.16 24.08 8.65
CA LYS A 112 -19.60 23.05 7.72
C LYS A 112 -18.83 23.18 6.41
N LEU A 113 -18.29 22.04 5.91
CA LEU A 113 -17.57 21.96 4.64
C LEU A 113 -18.44 21.23 3.58
N PRO A 114 -19.02 21.96 2.61
CA PRO A 114 -19.85 21.35 1.55
C PRO A 114 -19.08 20.36 0.67
N ASP A 115 -17.86 20.72 0.23
CA ASP A 115 -16.93 19.83 -0.51
C ASP A 115 -15.80 19.33 0.40
N TRP A 116 -16.17 18.53 1.38
CA TRP A 116 -15.24 18.07 2.41
C TRP A 116 -14.05 17.29 1.84
N LYS A 117 -14.23 16.50 0.76
CA LYS A 117 -13.16 15.67 0.19
C LYS A 117 -11.96 16.48 -0.29
N ASN A 118 -12.21 17.67 -0.83
CA ASN A 118 -11.16 18.60 -1.24
C ASN A 118 -10.77 19.56 -0.11
N ALA A 119 -11.76 20.01 0.66
CA ALA A 119 -11.58 20.99 1.72
C ALA A 119 -10.70 20.49 2.87
N VAL A 120 -10.84 19.22 3.32
CA VAL A 120 -10.00 18.67 4.41
C VAL A 120 -8.53 18.63 4.04
N GLY A 121 -8.19 18.28 2.78
CA GLY A 121 -6.80 18.35 2.31
C GLY A 121 -6.23 19.78 2.34
N ARG A 122 -7.06 20.80 1.99
CA ARG A 122 -6.67 22.21 2.09
C ARG A 122 -6.49 22.63 3.54
N LEU A 123 -7.41 22.24 4.43
CA LEU A 123 -7.35 22.49 5.86
C LEU A 123 -6.05 21.94 6.47
N CYS A 124 -5.69 20.69 6.12
CA CYS A 124 -4.43 20.09 6.54
C CYS A 124 -3.20 20.84 5.99
N ASN A 125 -3.25 21.28 4.72
CA ASN A 125 -2.19 22.10 4.14
C ASN A 125 -2.00 23.43 4.90
N ASN A 126 -3.10 24.11 5.24
CA ASN A 126 -3.03 25.36 6.00
C ASN A 126 -2.42 25.14 7.38
N PHE A 127 -2.83 24.08 8.09
CA PHE A 127 -2.34 23.79 9.43
C PHE A 127 -0.86 23.38 9.44
N TRP A 128 -0.45 22.43 8.57
CA TRP A 128 0.92 21.91 8.52
C TRP A 128 1.82 22.63 7.51
N ASN A 129 1.39 23.77 6.98
CA ASN A 129 2.17 24.63 6.09
C ASN A 129 2.72 23.87 4.87
N PHE A 130 1.81 23.21 4.10
CA PHE A 130 2.08 22.58 2.81
C PHE A 130 3.27 21.61 2.83
N PRO A 131 3.25 20.55 3.64
CA PRO A 131 4.43 19.70 3.83
C PRO A 131 4.85 18.98 2.54
N SER A 132 3.92 18.59 1.66
CA SER A 132 4.24 17.94 0.37
C SER A 132 5.05 18.83 -0.57
N ARG A 133 5.01 20.17 -0.41
CA ARG A 133 5.79 21.11 -1.23
C ARG A 133 7.22 21.31 -0.72
N LYS A 134 7.54 20.79 0.47
CA LYS A 134 8.87 20.93 1.11
C LYS A 134 9.77 19.73 0.88
N MET A 135 9.26 18.68 0.23
CA MET A 135 10.00 17.48 -0.17
C MET A 135 9.50 17.02 -1.53
N LYS A 136 10.24 16.12 -2.18
CA LYS A 136 9.79 15.47 -3.41
C LYS A 136 8.92 14.27 -3.08
N VAL A 137 7.69 14.21 -3.61
CA VAL A 137 6.74 13.14 -3.32
C VAL A 137 6.55 12.24 -4.55
N ILE A 138 6.84 10.94 -4.38
CA ILE A 138 6.74 9.91 -5.41
C ILE A 138 5.58 8.99 -5.03
N ALA A 139 4.55 8.94 -5.86
CA ALA A 139 3.38 8.10 -5.66
C ALA A 139 3.44 6.84 -6.52
N VAL A 140 3.06 5.69 -5.94
CA VAL A 140 2.99 4.41 -6.66
C VAL A 140 1.57 3.87 -6.58
N THR A 141 0.92 3.65 -7.73
CA THR A 141 -0.40 3.02 -7.83
C THR A 141 -0.39 1.82 -8.76
N GLY A 142 -1.37 0.95 -8.60
CA GLY A 142 -1.59 -0.25 -9.42
C GLY A 142 -2.31 -1.34 -8.62
N THR A 143 -2.61 -2.47 -9.25
CA THR A 143 -3.18 -3.62 -8.54
C THR A 143 -2.08 -4.33 -7.76
N LYS A 144 -0.97 -4.69 -8.40
CA LYS A 144 0.18 -5.38 -7.82
C LYS A 144 1.46 -4.55 -8.01
N GLY A 145 2.51 -4.86 -7.25
CA GLY A 145 3.82 -4.24 -7.39
C GLY A 145 4.02 -2.92 -6.63
N LYS A 146 2.98 -2.27 -6.10
CA LYS A 146 3.10 -0.98 -5.37
C LYS A 146 4.17 -1.01 -4.29
N THR A 147 4.07 -1.94 -3.36
CA THR A 147 5.01 -2.09 -2.24
C THR A 147 6.42 -2.34 -2.73
N THR A 148 6.59 -3.26 -3.68
CA THR A 148 7.91 -3.59 -4.24
C THR A 148 8.55 -2.36 -4.90
N VAL A 149 7.80 -1.63 -5.75
CA VAL A 149 8.28 -0.40 -6.40
C VAL A 149 8.61 0.68 -5.37
N ALA A 150 7.76 0.84 -4.33
CA ALA A 150 8.01 1.82 -3.28
C ALA A 150 9.32 1.52 -2.50
N TYR A 151 9.56 0.26 -2.15
CA TYR A 151 10.79 -0.14 -1.48
C TYR A 151 12.02 -0.07 -2.39
N MET A 152 11.89 -0.48 -3.66
CA MET A 152 12.95 -0.31 -4.66
C MET A 152 13.34 1.17 -4.81
N MET A 153 12.33 2.05 -4.92
CA MET A 153 12.57 3.50 -5.05
C MET A 153 13.21 4.08 -3.79
N LYS A 154 12.74 3.67 -2.61
CA LYS A 154 13.35 4.05 -1.33
C LYS A 154 14.81 3.59 -1.28
N LYS A 155 15.12 2.32 -1.62
CA LYS A 155 16.50 1.80 -1.64
C LYS A 155 17.38 2.62 -2.58
N VAL A 156 16.90 3.01 -3.77
CA VAL A 156 17.64 3.86 -4.72
C VAL A 156 17.93 5.24 -4.11
N LEU A 157 16.96 5.86 -3.47
CA LEU A 157 17.12 7.18 -2.85
C LEU A 157 18.05 7.13 -1.64
N ASP A 158 17.95 6.09 -0.81
CA ASP A 158 18.82 5.86 0.35
C ASP A 158 20.28 5.62 -0.12
N THR A 159 20.48 4.78 -1.15
CA THR A 159 21.81 4.54 -1.76
C THR A 159 22.38 5.83 -2.37
N TRP A 160 21.52 6.73 -2.87
CA TRP A 160 21.94 8.06 -3.33
C TRP A 160 22.29 9.03 -2.19
N GLY A 161 22.17 8.61 -0.93
CA GLY A 161 22.46 9.42 0.25
C GLY A 161 21.35 10.43 0.60
N CYS A 162 20.11 10.18 0.18
CA CYS A 162 18.98 11.03 0.53
C CYS A 162 18.27 10.52 1.78
N CYS A 163 17.85 11.42 2.66
CA CYS A 163 16.92 11.08 3.72
C CYS A 163 15.54 10.86 3.10
N THR A 164 15.03 9.61 3.19
CA THR A 164 13.82 9.17 2.49
C THR A 164 12.75 8.73 3.48
N GLY A 165 11.52 9.26 3.34
CA GLY A 165 10.33 8.76 4.03
C GLY A 165 9.61 7.70 3.20
N LEU A 166 8.84 6.83 3.87
CA LEU A 166 8.02 5.81 3.23
C LEU A 166 6.62 5.79 3.84
N ILE A 167 5.59 5.74 3.01
CA ILE A 167 4.20 5.52 3.42
C ILE A 167 3.65 4.38 2.58
N GLY A 168 3.40 3.23 3.19
CA GLY A 168 2.97 2.06 2.42
C GLY A 168 2.23 1.02 3.24
N THR A 169 2.01 -0.12 2.62
CA THR A 169 1.25 -1.25 3.19
C THR A 169 1.94 -1.84 4.42
N ILE A 170 3.26 -1.88 4.42
CA ILE A 170 4.05 -2.51 5.49
C ILE A 170 4.22 -1.56 6.66
N GLU A 171 4.69 -0.35 6.37
CA GLU A 171 5.07 0.61 7.39
C GLU A 171 4.87 2.05 6.92
N ILE A 172 4.86 2.95 7.90
CA ILE A 172 5.08 4.38 7.73
C ILE A 172 6.41 4.71 8.39
N TYR A 173 7.39 5.14 7.59
CA TYR A 173 8.71 5.55 8.05
C TYR A 173 8.89 7.06 7.83
N ASP A 174 9.06 7.81 8.90
CA ASP A 174 9.10 9.29 8.86
C ASP A 174 10.51 9.88 8.74
N GLY A 175 11.50 9.04 8.41
CA GLY A 175 12.91 9.42 8.34
C GLY A 175 13.72 9.05 9.59
N HIS A 176 13.06 8.80 10.72
CA HIS A 176 13.67 8.37 11.99
C HIS A 176 13.01 7.13 12.58
N THR A 177 11.69 7.12 12.61
CA THR A 177 10.91 6.05 13.25
C THR A 177 10.03 5.35 12.23
N SER A 178 9.88 4.04 12.40
CA SER A 178 8.95 3.22 11.65
C SER A 178 7.79 2.78 12.54
N VAL A 179 6.57 2.91 12.02
CA VAL A 179 5.36 2.39 12.65
C VAL A 179 4.60 1.51 11.67
N GLN A 180 3.99 0.44 12.16
CA GLN A 180 3.19 -0.45 11.33
C GLN A 180 1.99 0.28 10.71
N SER A 181 1.75 0.10 9.42
CA SER A 181 0.63 0.70 8.73
C SER A 181 -0.69 0.01 9.06
N VAL A 182 -1.73 0.82 9.26
CA VAL A 182 -3.12 0.34 9.36
C VAL A 182 -3.74 0.19 7.96
N ASN A 183 -3.41 1.10 7.06
CA ASN A 183 -3.88 1.14 5.68
C ASN A 183 -2.72 1.44 4.73
N THR A 184 -2.77 0.88 3.52
CA THR A 184 -1.79 1.18 2.45
C THR A 184 -1.63 2.69 2.21
N THR A 185 -2.72 3.43 2.25
CA THR A 185 -2.77 4.89 2.20
C THR A 185 -3.53 5.35 3.44
N PRO A 186 -2.90 6.02 4.40
CA PRO A 186 -3.56 6.49 5.61
C PRO A 186 -4.68 7.51 5.30
N ASP A 187 -5.51 7.82 6.29
CA ASP A 187 -6.45 8.93 6.20
C ASP A 187 -5.71 10.26 5.98
N VAL A 188 -6.45 11.28 5.55
CA VAL A 188 -5.86 12.55 5.14
C VAL A 188 -5.13 13.27 6.28
N ILE A 189 -5.66 13.24 7.50
CA ILE A 189 -5.07 13.91 8.66
C ILE A 189 -3.79 13.21 9.08
N THR A 190 -3.82 11.89 9.21
CA THR A 190 -2.63 11.06 9.49
C THR A 190 -1.55 11.24 8.42
N LEU A 191 -1.95 11.31 7.12
CA LEU A 191 -1.03 11.55 6.02
C LEU A 191 -0.27 12.87 6.18
N TYR A 192 -1.00 13.95 6.40
CA TYR A 192 -0.38 15.28 6.52
C TYR A 192 0.45 15.44 7.79
N ARG A 193 -0.01 14.89 8.91
CA ARG A 193 0.77 14.83 10.17
C ARG A 193 2.08 14.07 9.96
N THR A 194 2.04 12.96 9.23
CA THR A 194 3.23 12.18 8.88
C THR A 194 4.17 12.97 7.98
N MET A 195 3.66 13.59 6.91
CA MET A 195 4.48 14.42 6.01
C MET A 195 5.09 15.62 6.74
N TYR A 196 4.36 16.23 7.67
CA TYR A 196 4.91 17.30 8.51
C TYR A 196 6.08 16.79 9.37
N ARG A 197 5.95 15.63 10.04
CA ARG A 197 7.06 15.01 10.78
C ARG A 197 8.24 14.70 9.87
N MET A 198 8.01 14.18 8.67
CA MET A 198 9.05 13.95 7.66
C MET A 198 9.84 15.23 7.37
N VAL A 199 9.16 16.36 7.18
CA VAL A 199 9.80 17.66 6.96
C VAL A 199 10.66 18.05 8.15
N GLN A 200 10.16 17.90 9.40
CA GLN A 200 10.91 18.20 10.61
C GLN A 200 12.16 17.30 10.76
N ASN A 201 12.07 16.05 10.30
CA ASN A 201 13.16 15.07 10.31
C ASN A 201 14.15 15.25 9.13
N GLY A 202 13.96 16.28 8.29
CA GLY A 202 14.86 16.55 7.17
C GLY A 202 14.70 15.61 5.96
N VAL A 203 13.57 14.91 5.86
CA VAL A 203 13.25 14.06 4.70
C VAL A 203 13.19 14.91 3.44
N ARG A 204 13.93 14.49 2.40
CA ARG A 204 13.98 15.15 1.10
C ARG A 204 13.07 14.50 0.07
N TYR A 205 12.83 13.20 0.22
CA TYR A 205 11.99 12.39 -0.67
C TYR A 205 11.02 11.55 0.14
N CYS A 206 9.75 11.61 -0.19
CA CYS A 206 8.72 10.73 0.34
C CYS A 206 8.25 9.79 -0.78
N VAL A 207 8.36 8.49 -0.57
CA VAL A 207 7.78 7.48 -1.46
C VAL A 207 6.51 6.96 -0.82
N MET A 208 5.38 6.96 -1.55
CA MET A 208 4.14 6.48 -0.98
C MET A 208 3.33 5.59 -1.93
N GLU A 209 2.72 4.57 -1.35
CA GLU A 209 1.72 3.75 -2.03
C GLU A 209 0.37 4.48 -2.02
N VAL A 210 -0.22 4.64 -3.22
CA VAL A 210 -1.54 5.27 -3.38
C VAL A 210 -2.55 4.23 -3.87
N SER A 211 -3.42 3.79 -2.96
CA SER A 211 -4.47 2.82 -3.25
C SER A 211 -5.65 3.48 -3.98
N SER A 212 -6.41 2.70 -4.75
CA SER A 212 -7.63 3.19 -5.40
C SER A 212 -8.68 3.68 -4.41
N GLN A 213 -8.78 3.05 -3.23
CA GLN A 213 -9.63 3.52 -2.15
C GLN A 213 -9.13 4.84 -1.56
N GLY A 214 -7.80 5.00 -1.41
CA GLY A 214 -7.20 6.26 -0.99
C GLY A 214 -7.56 7.43 -1.91
N LEU A 215 -7.58 7.17 -3.22
CA LEU A 215 -8.03 8.15 -4.24
C LEU A 215 -9.55 8.38 -4.19
N LYS A 216 -10.36 7.29 -4.11
CA LYS A 216 -11.83 7.36 -4.02
C LYS A 216 -12.30 8.18 -2.84
N TYR A 217 -11.70 7.99 -1.68
CA TYR A 217 -12.08 8.66 -0.43
C TYR A 217 -11.32 9.96 -0.15
N GLY A 218 -10.57 10.50 -1.12
CA GLY A 218 -9.88 11.79 -0.98
C GLY A 218 -8.73 11.80 0.03
N ARG A 219 -8.19 10.65 0.44
CA ARG A 219 -7.13 10.56 1.44
C ARG A 219 -5.84 11.29 1.04
N VAL A 220 -5.62 11.50 -0.25
CA VAL A 220 -4.50 12.26 -0.81
C VAL A 220 -4.93 13.61 -1.38
N SER A 221 -6.05 14.17 -0.90
CA SER A 221 -6.52 15.49 -1.33
C SER A 221 -5.51 16.56 -0.94
N GLY A 222 -5.26 17.51 -1.84
CA GLY A 222 -4.32 18.62 -1.63
C GLY A 222 -2.84 18.23 -1.63
N VAL A 223 -2.47 16.95 -1.82
CA VAL A 223 -1.08 16.52 -2.01
C VAL A 223 -0.66 16.76 -3.45
N ASP A 224 0.48 17.43 -3.65
CA ASP A 224 1.15 17.57 -4.94
C ASP A 224 2.21 16.46 -5.08
N PHE A 225 2.16 15.70 -6.17
CA PHE A 225 3.14 14.64 -6.46
C PHE A 225 4.12 15.08 -7.54
N ASP A 226 5.42 14.87 -7.32
CA ASP A 226 6.44 15.12 -8.32
C ASP A 226 6.43 14.02 -9.39
N VAL A 227 6.29 12.76 -8.98
CA VAL A 227 6.24 11.59 -9.88
C VAL A 227 5.11 10.66 -9.47
N GLY A 228 4.28 10.29 -10.43
CA GLY A 228 3.27 9.23 -10.28
C GLY A 228 3.67 7.99 -11.08
N ILE A 229 3.71 6.82 -10.44
CA ILE A 229 4.07 5.55 -11.07
C ILE A 229 2.84 4.65 -11.15
N PHE A 230 2.50 4.20 -12.37
CA PHE A 230 1.48 3.18 -12.62
C PHE A 230 2.13 1.83 -12.93
N THR A 231 1.85 0.82 -12.11
CA THR A 231 2.44 -0.51 -12.28
C THR A 231 1.62 -1.42 -13.19
N ASN A 232 0.35 -1.66 -12.86
CA ASN A 232 -0.57 -2.52 -13.61
C ASN A 232 -2.00 -2.38 -13.06
N ILE A 233 -2.98 -2.91 -13.82
CA ILE A 233 -4.34 -3.04 -13.34
C ILE A 233 -4.95 -4.38 -13.80
N SER A 234 -5.65 -5.04 -12.89
CA SER A 234 -6.44 -6.24 -13.16
C SER A 234 -7.67 -6.24 -12.29
N PRO A 235 -8.75 -6.98 -12.65
CA PRO A 235 -9.92 -7.10 -11.80
C PRO A 235 -9.55 -7.55 -10.39
N ASP A 236 -9.69 -6.63 -9.44
CA ASP A 236 -9.47 -6.81 -8.00
C ASP A 236 -10.24 -5.72 -7.25
N HIS A 237 -10.46 -5.87 -5.97
CA HIS A 237 -11.15 -4.86 -5.16
C HIS A 237 -12.55 -4.47 -5.66
N ILE A 238 -13.32 -5.45 -6.16
CA ILE A 238 -14.70 -5.28 -6.58
C ILE A 238 -15.60 -6.00 -5.58
N GLY A 239 -16.46 -5.28 -4.86
CA GLY A 239 -17.32 -5.85 -3.81
C GLY A 239 -18.12 -4.80 -3.04
N VAL A 240 -18.88 -5.26 -2.05
CA VAL A 240 -19.85 -4.44 -1.30
C VAL A 240 -19.21 -3.23 -0.60
N ASN A 241 -17.99 -3.41 -0.04
CA ASN A 241 -17.25 -2.35 0.65
C ASN A 241 -16.01 -1.87 -0.13
N GLU A 242 -15.98 -2.14 -1.43
CA GLU A 242 -14.87 -1.82 -2.32
C GLU A 242 -15.37 -0.95 -3.50
N HIS A 243 -14.89 -1.21 -4.72
CA HIS A 243 -15.43 -0.56 -5.91
C HIS A 243 -16.67 -1.32 -6.40
N LYS A 244 -17.67 -0.60 -6.91
CA LYS A 244 -18.91 -1.20 -7.44
C LYS A 244 -18.66 -1.93 -8.76
N THR A 245 -17.75 -1.38 -9.59
CA THR A 245 -17.41 -1.95 -10.91
C THR A 245 -15.92 -1.83 -11.19
N PHE A 246 -15.44 -2.57 -12.21
CA PHE A 246 -14.06 -2.47 -12.66
C PHE A 246 -13.76 -1.09 -13.28
N GLU A 247 -14.72 -0.49 -13.97
CA GLU A 247 -14.59 0.84 -14.57
C GLU A 247 -14.42 1.92 -13.48
N GLU A 248 -15.14 1.81 -12.37
CA GLU A 248 -14.93 2.69 -11.21
C GLU A 248 -13.52 2.53 -10.65
N TYR A 249 -13.04 1.28 -10.54
CA TYR A 249 -11.69 1.00 -10.05
C TYR A 249 -10.61 1.61 -10.95
N VAL A 250 -10.74 1.46 -12.27
CA VAL A 250 -9.86 2.07 -13.29
C VAL A 250 -9.87 3.59 -13.16
N ARG A 251 -11.07 4.20 -13.15
CA ARG A 251 -11.23 5.66 -13.02
C ARG A 251 -10.61 6.20 -11.74
N CYS A 252 -10.81 5.51 -10.60
CA CYS A 252 -10.23 5.94 -9.34
C CYS A 252 -8.70 5.97 -9.38
N LYS A 253 -8.05 4.97 -10.01
CA LYS A 253 -6.58 5.01 -10.16
C LYS A 253 -6.11 6.14 -11.07
N GLY A 254 -6.87 6.45 -12.11
CA GLY A 254 -6.61 7.56 -13.03
C GLY A 254 -6.53 8.93 -12.35
N ILE A 255 -7.25 9.13 -11.24
CA ILE A 255 -7.22 10.40 -10.47
C ILE A 255 -5.78 10.78 -10.05
N LEU A 256 -4.89 9.80 -9.80
CA LEU A 256 -3.51 10.10 -9.41
C LEU A 256 -2.80 10.97 -10.44
N PHE A 257 -3.00 10.70 -11.72
CA PHE A 257 -2.24 11.38 -12.79
C PHE A 257 -2.54 12.86 -12.89
N SER A 258 -3.77 13.31 -12.56
CA SER A 258 -4.12 14.73 -12.50
C SER A 258 -3.38 15.49 -11.38
N LYS A 259 -2.76 14.76 -10.44
CA LYS A 259 -2.06 15.33 -9.28
C LYS A 259 -0.54 15.26 -9.42
N CYS A 260 -0.02 14.71 -10.52
CA CYS A 260 1.41 14.48 -10.71
C CYS A 260 2.02 15.51 -11.66
N SER A 261 3.28 15.88 -11.40
CA SER A 261 4.08 16.71 -12.33
C SER A 261 4.71 15.86 -13.45
N HIS A 262 5.02 14.59 -13.17
CA HIS A 262 5.55 13.61 -14.12
C HIS A 262 4.87 12.27 -13.91
N VAL A 263 4.77 11.48 -14.98
CA VAL A 263 4.08 10.17 -14.91
C VAL A 263 4.96 9.08 -15.53
N VAL A 264 5.02 7.92 -14.85
CA VAL A 264 5.67 6.70 -15.31
C VAL A 264 4.61 5.63 -15.51
N VAL A 265 4.54 5.02 -16.70
CA VAL A 265 3.46 4.09 -17.05
C VAL A 265 3.97 2.78 -17.63
N ASN A 266 3.35 1.68 -17.20
CA ASN A 266 3.53 0.37 -17.83
C ASN A 266 2.74 0.34 -19.15
N ILE A 267 3.43 0.33 -20.29
CA ILE A 267 2.79 0.33 -21.60
C ILE A 267 2.34 -1.06 -22.08
N ASP A 268 2.76 -2.12 -21.38
CA ASP A 268 2.33 -3.49 -21.66
C ASP A 268 1.01 -3.84 -20.96
N ASP A 269 0.54 -2.97 -20.04
CA ASP A 269 -0.76 -3.17 -19.40
C ASP A 269 -1.90 -2.79 -20.35
N MET A 270 -2.76 -3.78 -20.67
CA MET A 270 -3.85 -3.62 -21.63
C MET A 270 -4.88 -2.54 -21.26
N TYR A 271 -4.98 -2.18 -19.98
CA TYR A 271 -5.89 -1.14 -19.48
C TYR A 271 -5.20 0.21 -19.27
N MET A 272 -3.91 0.34 -19.57
CA MET A 272 -3.16 1.57 -19.39
C MET A 272 -3.87 2.77 -20.05
N GLN A 273 -4.38 2.57 -21.27
CA GLN A 273 -5.12 3.60 -21.99
C GLN A 273 -6.39 4.04 -21.26
N SER A 274 -7.13 3.09 -20.66
CA SER A 274 -8.34 3.39 -19.88
C SER A 274 -8.02 4.13 -18.58
N VAL A 275 -6.87 3.83 -17.97
CA VAL A 275 -6.39 4.50 -16.75
C VAL A 275 -5.91 5.92 -17.07
N CYS A 276 -5.11 6.09 -18.12
CA CYS A 276 -4.53 7.38 -18.52
C CYS A 276 -5.48 8.25 -19.34
N GLY A 277 -6.42 7.66 -20.08
CA GLY A 277 -7.34 8.36 -20.98
C GLY A 277 -8.65 8.83 -20.32
N ALA A 278 -8.87 8.55 -19.03
CA ALA A 278 -10.05 9.03 -18.34
C ALA A 278 -10.04 10.58 -18.28
N PRO A 279 -11.16 11.28 -18.55
CA PRO A 279 -11.22 12.75 -18.57
C PRO A 279 -10.71 13.44 -17.30
N THR A 280 -10.65 12.69 -16.20
CA THR A 280 -10.16 13.16 -14.89
C THR A 280 -8.65 13.04 -14.70
N CYS A 281 -7.93 12.38 -15.62
CA CYS A 281 -6.52 12.05 -15.43
C CYS A 281 -5.58 13.24 -15.66
N PHE A 282 -5.98 14.17 -16.53
CA PHE A 282 -5.23 15.40 -16.77
C PHE A 282 -6.21 16.55 -16.55
N GLY A 283 -6.10 17.24 -15.42
CA GLY A 283 -6.95 18.41 -15.12
C GLY A 283 -6.93 19.41 -16.29
N ALA A 284 -8.05 20.10 -16.53
CA ALA A 284 -8.21 21.01 -17.66
C ALA A 284 -7.10 22.07 -17.76
N ASP A 285 -6.43 22.39 -16.65
CA ASP A 285 -5.36 23.40 -16.59
C ASP A 285 -3.93 22.83 -16.72
N LYS A 286 -3.74 21.48 -16.64
CA LYS A 286 -2.39 20.85 -16.69
C LYS A 286 -2.17 19.99 -17.94
N SER A 287 -3.12 19.94 -18.87
CA SER A 287 -3.18 18.95 -19.96
C SER A 287 -2.10 19.06 -21.04
N GLU A 288 -1.35 20.16 -21.15
CA GLU A 288 -0.43 20.34 -22.29
C GLU A 288 1.04 19.94 -22.01
N ASN A 289 1.47 19.74 -20.75
CA ASN A 289 2.91 19.59 -20.43
C ASN A 289 3.27 18.61 -19.30
N CYS A 290 2.48 17.57 -19.00
CA CYS A 290 2.92 16.56 -18.04
C CYS A 290 3.83 15.53 -18.74
N PRO A 291 5.16 15.51 -18.52
CA PRO A 291 6.06 14.56 -19.16
C PRO A 291 5.74 13.14 -18.72
N VAL A 292 5.65 12.22 -19.69
CA VAL A 292 5.40 10.81 -19.47
C VAL A 292 6.62 10.00 -19.90
N ILE A 293 7.03 9.01 -19.09
CA ILE A 293 7.98 7.97 -19.49
C ILE A 293 7.27 6.61 -19.41
N GLY A 294 7.29 5.87 -20.52
CA GLY A 294 6.82 4.50 -20.56
C GLY A 294 7.89 3.50 -20.12
N TYR A 295 7.45 2.30 -19.70
CA TYR A 295 8.36 1.16 -19.57
C TYR A 295 7.68 -0.13 -20.06
N SER A 296 8.50 -1.07 -20.56
CA SER A 296 8.04 -2.29 -21.23
C SER A 296 9.08 -3.41 -21.17
N LEU A 297 8.63 -4.65 -21.11
CA LEU A 297 9.42 -5.84 -21.44
C LEU A 297 9.11 -6.38 -22.85
N ASP A 298 8.08 -5.86 -23.52
CA ASP A 298 7.68 -6.29 -24.86
C ASP A 298 7.96 -5.19 -25.88
N HIS A 299 8.96 -5.41 -26.76
CA HIS A 299 9.28 -4.49 -27.86
C HIS A 299 8.11 -4.27 -28.84
N HIS A 300 7.19 -5.24 -28.97
CA HIS A 300 6.02 -5.08 -29.85
C HIS A 300 5.00 -4.11 -29.27
N SER A 301 4.88 -4.03 -27.95
CA SER A 301 4.01 -3.06 -27.27
C SER A 301 4.37 -1.63 -27.62
N LYS A 302 5.67 -1.32 -27.77
CA LYS A 302 6.13 0.01 -28.22
C LYS A 302 5.58 0.39 -29.60
N ILE A 303 5.60 -0.55 -30.56
CA ILE A 303 5.09 -0.33 -31.91
C ILE A 303 3.55 -0.18 -31.90
N TYR A 304 2.87 -0.98 -31.09
CA TYR A 304 1.42 -0.90 -30.94
C TYR A 304 1.00 0.41 -30.27
N TYR A 305 1.72 0.82 -29.26
CA TYR A 305 1.50 2.05 -28.52
C TYR A 305 1.65 3.30 -29.41
N ASP A 306 2.70 3.37 -30.23
CA ASP A 306 2.91 4.45 -31.20
C ASP A 306 1.74 4.59 -32.20
N LYS A 307 1.04 3.48 -32.50
CA LYS A 307 -0.16 3.47 -33.35
C LYS A 307 -1.43 3.91 -32.60
N CYS A 308 -1.58 3.52 -31.33
CA CYS A 308 -2.79 3.79 -30.55
C CYS A 308 -2.87 5.22 -30.03
N ILE A 309 -1.74 5.84 -29.64
CA ILE A 309 -1.71 7.23 -29.15
C ILE A 309 -2.15 8.23 -30.22
N ARG A 310 -1.92 7.97 -31.50
CA ARG A 310 -2.38 8.85 -32.59
C ARG A 310 -3.89 9.06 -32.64
N HIS A 311 -4.67 8.25 -31.90
CA HIS A 311 -6.12 8.28 -31.91
C HIS A 311 -6.74 8.70 -30.55
N MET A 312 -5.91 9.11 -29.55
CA MET A 312 -6.41 9.60 -28.26
C MET A 312 -6.67 11.10 -28.30
N PRO A 313 -7.93 11.56 -28.01
CA PRO A 313 -8.27 12.99 -28.05
C PRO A 313 -7.51 13.86 -27.04
N VAL A 314 -7.03 13.25 -25.95
CA VAL A 314 -6.38 13.96 -24.83
C VAL A 314 -4.85 13.95 -24.93
N CYS A 315 -4.29 13.10 -25.81
CA CYS A 315 -2.84 12.92 -25.96
C CYS A 315 -2.28 13.45 -27.26
N SER A 316 -2.97 14.36 -27.94
CA SER A 316 -2.51 14.93 -29.23
C SER A 316 -1.15 15.65 -29.16
N GLY A 317 -0.66 15.95 -27.95
CA GLY A 317 0.71 16.47 -27.70
C GLY A 317 1.74 15.42 -27.27
N LEU A 318 1.33 14.15 -26.97
CA LEU A 318 2.20 13.08 -26.43
C LEU A 318 2.73 12.14 -27.53
N MET A 319 3.02 12.66 -28.73
CA MET A 319 3.31 11.84 -29.91
C MET A 319 4.55 10.94 -29.82
N HIS A 320 5.50 11.19 -28.93
CA HIS A 320 6.66 10.33 -28.66
C HIS A 320 7.19 10.57 -27.26
N PHE A 321 6.76 9.77 -26.29
CA PHE A 321 7.45 9.79 -25.00
C PHE A 321 8.54 8.70 -24.93
N PRO A 322 9.60 8.96 -24.18
CA PRO A 322 10.69 8.02 -24.02
C PRO A 322 10.23 6.76 -23.27
N VAL A 323 10.80 5.61 -23.63
CA VAL A 323 10.45 4.31 -23.03
C VAL A 323 11.71 3.63 -22.53
N CYS A 324 11.66 3.13 -21.28
CA CYS A 324 12.62 2.18 -20.75
C CYS A 324 12.22 0.77 -21.16
N THR A 325 13.12 -0.02 -21.74
CA THR A 325 12.86 -1.43 -22.05
C THR A 325 13.93 -2.33 -21.44
N ALA A 326 13.61 -3.61 -21.24
CA ALA A 326 14.62 -4.59 -20.87
C ALA A 326 14.54 -5.84 -21.73
N ASP A 327 15.72 -6.35 -22.07
CA ASP A 327 15.96 -7.50 -22.94
C ASP A 327 16.89 -8.49 -22.28
N LYS A 328 17.04 -9.66 -22.91
CA LYS A 328 18.01 -10.70 -22.51
C LYS A 328 17.88 -11.05 -21.03
N LEU A 329 16.63 -11.18 -20.55
CA LEU A 329 16.35 -11.56 -19.18
C LEU A 329 16.97 -12.93 -18.90
N ARG A 330 17.78 -13.01 -17.86
CA ARG A 330 18.39 -14.24 -17.39
C ARG A 330 18.26 -14.33 -15.89
N GLU A 331 17.65 -15.41 -15.43
CA GLU A 331 17.63 -15.76 -14.02
C GLU A 331 19.03 -16.19 -13.57
N VAL A 332 19.50 -15.66 -12.45
CA VAL A 332 20.84 -15.95 -11.90
C VAL A 332 20.68 -16.56 -10.53
N ILE A 333 21.34 -17.70 -10.36
CA ILE A 333 21.44 -18.44 -9.10
C ILE A 333 22.93 -18.57 -8.80
N GLY A 334 23.42 -17.76 -7.88
CA GLY A 334 24.83 -17.80 -7.48
C GLY A 334 24.96 -17.57 -5.97
N GLU A 335 26.14 -17.89 -5.43
CA GLU A 335 26.43 -17.70 -3.99
C GLU A 335 26.28 -16.23 -3.58
N SER A 336 26.72 -15.30 -4.43
CA SER A 336 26.73 -13.86 -4.14
C SER A 336 25.51 -13.10 -4.66
N PHE A 337 24.69 -13.68 -5.55
CA PHE A 337 23.55 -13.01 -6.16
C PHE A 337 22.47 -14.02 -6.59
N VAL A 338 21.24 -13.75 -6.18
CA VAL A 338 20.03 -14.44 -6.65
C VAL A 338 19.06 -13.40 -7.15
N GLY A 339 18.62 -13.53 -8.39
CA GLY A 339 17.71 -12.53 -9.00
C GLY A 339 17.73 -12.61 -10.52
N THR A 340 17.39 -11.53 -11.17
CA THR A 340 17.32 -11.44 -12.64
C THR A 340 18.35 -10.45 -13.18
N GLU A 341 19.15 -10.85 -14.17
CA GLU A 341 19.98 -9.95 -14.99
C GLU A 341 19.29 -9.63 -16.31
N CYS A 342 19.42 -8.39 -16.79
CA CYS A 342 18.91 -7.98 -18.09
C CYS A 342 19.72 -6.82 -18.67
N GLU A 343 19.54 -6.55 -19.98
CA GLU A 343 20.00 -5.33 -20.63
C GLU A 343 18.84 -4.33 -20.65
N CYS A 344 19.01 -3.19 -19.98
CA CYS A 344 18.02 -2.13 -19.92
C CYS A 344 18.37 -1.02 -20.90
N THR A 345 17.49 -0.74 -21.86
CA THR A 345 17.59 0.42 -22.74
C THR A 345 16.91 1.61 -22.08
N MET A 346 17.68 2.65 -21.80
CA MET A 346 17.24 3.88 -21.16
C MET A 346 16.45 4.78 -22.12
N PRO A 347 15.72 5.82 -21.62
CA PRO A 347 15.00 6.77 -22.45
C PRO A 347 15.86 7.49 -23.50
N ASP A 348 17.15 7.68 -23.26
CA ASP A 348 18.11 8.30 -24.18
C ASP A 348 18.75 7.28 -25.15
N GLY A 349 18.29 6.05 -25.18
CA GLY A 349 18.77 4.98 -26.04
C GLY A 349 20.04 4.26 -25.55
N LYS A 350 20.63 4.66 -24.42
CA LYS A 350 21.80 3.98 -23.87
C LYS A 350 21.39 2.66 -23.20
N ILE A 351 22.22 1.64 -23.37
CA ILE A 351 22.03 0.33 -22.78
C ILE A 351 22.84 0.22 -21.49
N VAL A 352 22.21 -0.28 -20.44
CA VAL A 352 22.81 -0.50 -19.13
C VAL A 352 22.54 -1.95 -18.70
N LYS A 353 23.54 -2.66 -18.19
CA LYS A 353 23.33 -3.96 -17.56
C LYS A 353 22.69 -3.74 -16.20
N LEU A 354 21.53 -4.34 -15.99
CA LEU A 354 20.75 -4.23 -14.77
C LEU A 354 20.69 -5.58 -14.08
N ARG A 355 20.96 -5.58 -12.76
CA ARG A 355 20.70 -6.69 -11.85
C ARG A 355 19.53 -6.31 -10.93
N VAL A 356 18.58 -7.20 -10.79
CA VAL A 356 17.43 -7.04 -9.88
C VAL A 356 17.51 -8.13 -8.84
N GLY A 357 17.77 -7.78 -7.57
CA GLY A 357 17.97 -8.70 -6.45
C GLY A 357 16.72 -9.43 -5.96
N LEU A 358 15.62 -9.34 -6.74
CA LEU A 358 14.37 -10.06 -6.47
C LEU A 358 14.07 -10.99 -7.64
N PRO A 359 13.71 -12.26 -7.37
CA PRO A 359 13.39 -13.24 -8.41
C PRO A 359 12.15 -12.87 -9.22
N GLY A 360 12.19 -13.22 -10.52
CA GLY A 360 11.04 -13.19 -11.42
C GLY A 360 10.93 -11.97 -12.32
N SER A 361 10.49 -12.19 -13.54
CA SER A 361 10.33 -11.16 -14.58
C SER A 361 9.39 -10.01 -14.17
N PHE A 362 8.38 -10.29 -13.33
CA PHE A 362 7.51 -9.24 -12.80
C PHE A 362 8.28 -8.22 -11.92
N ASN A 363 9.38 -8.63 -11.29
CA ASN A 363 10.26 -7.72 -10.56
C ASN A 363 11.15 -6.90 -11.49
N VAL A 364 11.42 -7.38 -12.71
CA VAL A 364 12.04 -6.55 -13.75
C VAL A 364 11.10 -5.44 -14.19
N TYR A 365 9.78 -5.70 -14.35
CA TYR A 365 8.80 -4.62 -14.55
C TYR A 365 8.82 -3.58 -13.43
N ASN A 366 8.84 -4.04 -12.16
CA ASN A 366 8.93 -3.14 -11.01
C ASN A 366 10.23 -2.32 -11.03
N ALA A 367 11.35 -2.94 -11.40
CA ALA A 367 12.64 -2.26 -11.53
C ALA A 367 12.66 -1.23 -12.67
N LEU A 368 12.07 -1.54 -13.83
CA LEU A 368 11.97 -0.60 -14.95
C LEU A 368 11.15 0.64 -14.59
N ALA A 369 10.08 0.49 -13.80
CA ALA A 369 9.32 1.62 -13.27
C ALA A 369 10.20 2.55 -12.42
N VAL A 370 11.07 1.96 -11.58
CA VAL A 370 12.03 2.70 -10.74
C VAL A 370 13.13 3.34 -11.59
N VAL A 371 13.65 2.65 -12.60
CA VAL A 371 14.63 3.20 -13.56
C VAL A 371 14.06 4.43 -14.26
N ALA A 372 12.81 4.35 -14.76
CA ALA A 372 12.13 5.46 -15.42
C ALA A 372 11.90 6.64 -14.46
N ALA A 373 11.45 6.39 -13.24
CA ALA A 373 11.28 7.42 -12.21
C ALA A 373 12.63 8.08 -11.82
N SER A 374 13.68 7.26 -11.73
CA SER A 374 15.04 7.75 -11.42
C SER A 374 15.61 8.64 -12.53
N ASP A 375 15.30 8.37 -13.81
CA ASP A 375 15.71 9.22 -14.92
C ASP A 375 15.01 10.60 -14.86
N ILE A 376 13.73 10.65 -14.47
CA ILE A 376 13.00 11.91 -14.21
C ILE A 376 13.70 12.70 -13.08
N LEU A 377 14.04 12.02 -11.99
CA LEU A 377 14.65 12.62 -10.80
C LEU A 377 16.15 12.91 -10.98
N LYS A 378 16.74 12.55 -12.14
CA LYS A 378 18.15 12.72 -12.47
C LYS A 378 19.10 12.00 -11.50
N ILE A 379 18.67 10.84 -10.99
CA ILE A 379 19.52 9.99 -10.14
C ILE A 379 20.59 9.32 -11.00
N PRO A 380 21.87 9.29 -10.56
CA PRO A 380 22.95 8.63 -11.32
C PRO A 380 22.63 7.14 -11.57
N ARG A 381 22.81 6.68 -12.81
CA ARG A 381 22.50 5.29 -13.21
C ARG A 381 23.27 4.24 -12.43
N SER A 382 24.53 4.54 -12.06
CA SER A 382 25.34 3.65 -11.21
C SER A 382 24.66 3.38 -9.87
N ILE A 383 24.10 4.41 -9.22
CA ILE A 383 23.35 4.30 -7.97
C ILE A 383 22.10 3.44 -8.15
N VAL A 384 21.38 3.65 -9.26
CA VAL A 384 20.17 2.85 -9.56
C VAL A 384 20.51 1.37 -9.74
N CYS A 385 21.58 1.05 -10.50
CA CYS A 385 22.03 -0.32 -10.72
C CYS A 385 22.51 -0.99 -9.44
N GLU A 386 23.28 -0.28 -8.61
CA GLU A 386 23.76 -0.75 -7.31
C GLU A 386 22.58 -1.06 -6.38
N ALA A 387 21.68 -0.11 -6.19
CA ALA A 387 20.53 -0.24 -5.30
C ALA A 387 19.59 -1.40 -5.71
N LEU A 388 19.31 -1.55 -7.00
CA LEU A 388 18.42 -2.60 -7.49
C LEU A 388 19.04 -4.00 -7.41
N ALA A 389 20.36 -4.11 -7.48
CA ALA A 389 21.06 -5.38 -7.29
C ALA A 389 20.97 -5.89 -5.82
N GLU A 390 20.92 -4.97 -4.87
CA GLU A 390 20.88 -5.26 -3.43
C GLU A 390 19.49 -5.16 -2.80
N VAL A 391 18.45 -4.92 -3.61
CA VAL A 391 17.11 -4.71 -3.06
C VAL A 391 16.58 -5.96 -2.39
N ASN A 392 16.07 -5.79 -1.18
CA ASN A 392 15.27 -6.77 -0.46
C ASN A 392 13.98 -6.10 0.02
N VAL A 393 12.84 -6.76 -0.12
CA VAL A 393 11.53 -6.21 0.24
C VAL A 393 10.84 -7.17 1.18
N ARG A 394 10.61 -6.71 2.40
CA ARG A 394 9.99 -7.53 3.45
C ARG A 394 8.68 -8.17 2.98
N GLY A 395 8.64 -9.50 3.02
CA GLY A 395 7.47 -10.29 2.62
C GLY A 395 7.11 -10.23 1.13
N ARG A 396 8.05 -9.91 0.25
CA ARG A 396 7.88 -9.90 -1.21
C ARG A 396 9.02 -10.65 -1.88
N MET A 397 8.87 -11.96 -2.06
CA MET A 397 9.95 -12.85 -2.53
C MET A 397 11.24 -12.63 -1.70
N GLU A 398 11.06 -12.37 -0.42
CA GLU A 398 12.14 -12.04 0.51
C GLU A 398 12.98 -13.28 0.78
N LYS A 399 14.24 -13.25 0.39
CA LYS A 399 15.18 -14.32 0.73
C LYS A 399 15.61 -14.18 2.19
N VAL A 400 15.48 -15.28 2.94
CA VAL A 400 16.00 -15.39 4.31
C VAL A 400 17.21 -16.32 4.29
N ASN A 401 18.35 -15.82 4.77
CA ASN A 401 19.57 -16.61 4.84
C ASN A 401 19.50 -17.59 6.03
N VAL A 402 19.29 -18.85 5.74
CA VAL A 402 19.14 -19.93 6.72
C VAL A 402 20.26 -20.95 6.57
N SER A 403 20.64 -21.30 5.33
CA SER A 403 21.58 -22.34 5.00
C SER A 403 22.21 -22.08 3.64
N ASP A 404 23.43 -22.55 3.43
CA ASP A 404 24.09 -22.59 2.12
C ASP A 404 23.57 -23.76 1.25
N ALA A 405 22.93 -24.76 1.86
CA ALA A 405 22.46 -25.95 1.16
C ALA A 405 21.11 -25.74 0.45
N PHE A 406 20.21 -24.93 1.00
CA PHE A 406 18.87 -24.69 0.46
C PHE A 406 18.43 -23.24 0.66
N ASN A 407 17.43 -22.80 -0.09
CA ASN A 407 16.95 -21.42 -0.02
C ASN A 407 15.58 -21.33 0.65
N VAL A 408 15.37 -20.27 1.44
CA VAL A 408 14.09 -19.95 2.09
C VAL A 408 13.60 -18.60 1.62
N TYR A 409 12.32 -18.54 1.23
CA TYR A 409 11.65 -17.30 0.81
C TYR A 409 10.39 -17.07 1.61
N ILE A 410 10.11 -15.80 1.92
CA ILE A 410 8.85 -15.34 2.50
C ILE A 410 8.12 -14.47 1.48
N ASP A 411 6.82 -14.76 1.23
CA ASP A 411 6.00 -13.98 0.31
C ASP A 411 4.57 -13.77 0.82
N TYR A 412 3.99 -12.63 0.46
CA TYR A 412 2.61 -12.25 0.78
C TYR A 412 1.57 -12.86 -0.18
N ALA A 413 1.89 -13.93 -0.88
CA ALA A 413 0.99 -14.62 -1.79
C ALA A 413 -0.18 -15.26 -1.03
N HIS A 414 -1.34 -14.60 -1.00
CA HIS A 414 -2.54 -14.97 -0.24
C HIS A 414 -3.77 -15.28 -1.11
N ASN A 415 -3.58 -15.46 -2.41
CA ASN A 415 -4.61 -15.92 -3.35
C ASN A 415 -4.00 -16.83 -4.41
N ARG A 416 -4.88 -17.57 -5.14
CA ARG A 416 -4.47 -18.55 -6.13
C ARG A 416 -3.43 -17.99 -7.11
N LYS A 417 -3.75 -16.89 -7.80
CA LYS A 417 -2.90 -16.34 -8.86
C LYS A 417 -1.54 -15.88 -8.34
N SER A 418 -1.47 -15.24 -7.17
CA SER A 418 -0.19 -14.83 -6.59
C SER A 418 0.64 -16.02 -6.13
N LEU A 419 0.02 -17.08 -5.59
CA LEU A 419 0.73 -18.30 -5.20
C LEU A 419 1.25 -19.06 -6.43
N GLU A 420 0.44 -19.19 -7.49
CA GLU A 420 0.89 -19.75 -8.78
C GLU A 420 2.11 -18.99 -9.32
N THR A 421 2.07 -17.67 -9.31
CA THR A 421 3.19 -16.83 -9.78
C THR A 421 4.45 -17.03 -8.92
N ALA A 422 4.32 -17.02 -7.59
CA ALA A 422 5.44 -17.20 -6.69
C ALA A 422 6.09 -18.58 -6.85
N LEU A 423 5.29 -19.66 -6.88
CA LEU A 423 5.79 -21.02 -7.05
C LEU A 423 6.42 -21.23 -8.43
N ALA A 424 5.78 -20.77 -9.51
CA ALA A 424 6.34 -20.87 -10.87
C ALA A 424 7.67 -20.14 -10.98
N THR A 425 7.78 -18.96 -10.35
CA THR A 425 9.04 -18.21 -10.29
C THR A 425 10.11 -19.00 -9.53
N LEU A 426 9.82 -19.46 -8.31
CA LEU A 426 10.80 -20.17 -7.49
C LEU A 426 11.20 -21.52 -8.09
N ARG A 427 10.32 -22.15 -8.90
CA ARG A 427 10.67 -23.38 -9.62
C ARG A 427 11.88 -23.19 -10.53
N THR A 428 12.07 -22.02 -11.13
CA THR A 428 13.24 -21.74 -11.98
C THR A 428 14.55 -21.64 -11.20
N TYR A 429 14.47 -21.43 -9.88
CA TYR A 429 15.61 -21.36 -8.95
C TYR A 429 15.80 -22.65 -8.13
N CYS A 430 14.96 -23.66 -8.33
CA CYS A 430 14.93 -24.88 -7.54
C CYS A 430 15.58 -26.04 -8.29
N THR A 431 16.67 -26.60 -7.76
CA THR A 431 17.31 -27.80 -8.31
C THR A 431 16.90 -29.07 -7.58
N GLY A 432 16.35 -28.94 -6.37
CA GLY A 432 15.75 -29.99 -5.55
C GLY A 432 14.23 -29.91 -5.53
N ARG A 433 13.64 -30.07 -4.33
CA ARG A 433 12.19 -29.97 -4.12
C ARG A 433 11.77 -28.52 -3.85
N LEU A 434 10.62 -28.14 -4.39
CA LEU A 434 9.92 -26.91 -4.03
C LEU A 434 8.89 -27.23 -2.93
N ILE A 435 9.15 -26.77 -1.72
CA ILE A 435 8.30 -26.97 -0.53
C ILE A 435 7.49 -25.69 -0.30
N CYS A 436 6.17 -25.79 -0.23
CA CYS A 436 5.28 -24.66 0.02
C CYS A 436 4.60 -24.78 1.38
N ILE A 437 4.82 -23.81 2.27
CA ILE A 437 4.20 -23.72 3.59
C ILE A 437 3.19 -22.58 3.56
N PHE A 438 1.89 -22.86 3.72
CA PHE A 438 0.89 -21.81 3.72
C PHE A 438 -0.38 -22.18 4.47
N GLY A 439 -1.12 -21.14 4.86
CA GLY A 439 -2.48 -21.20 5.33
C GLY A 439 -3.37 -20.19 4.64
N CYS A 440 -4.62 -20.10 5.05
CA CYS A 440 -5.56 -19.09 4.57
C CYS A 440 -6.21 -18.34 5.72
N GLY A 441 -6.50 -17.05 5.51
CA GLY A 441 -7.23 -16.26 6.49
C GLY A 441 -8.70 -16.67 6.59
N GLY A 442 -9.22 -16.70 7.83
CA GLY A 442 -10.63 -16.78 8.15
C GLY A 442 -11.40 -15.50 7.78
N ASP A 443 -12.73 -15.55 7.79
CA ASP A 443 -13.64 -14.44 7.44
C ASP A 443 -13.35 -13.85 6.06
N ARG A 444 -12.95 -14.70 5.11
CA ARG A 444 -12.63 -14.38 3.72
C ARG A 444 -13.36 -15.35 2.77
N ALA A 445 -13.40 -15.00 1.48
CA ALA A 445 -14.04 -15.80 0.46
C ALA A 445 -13.50 -17.26 0.45
N ARG A 446 -14.34 -18.23 0.81
CA ARG A 446 -13.98 -19.66 0.96
C ARG A 446 -13.41 -20.29 -0.31
N GLY A 447 -13.91 -19.90 -1.48
CA GLY A 447 -13.41 -20.40 -2.77
C GLY A 447 -11.92 -20.15 -3.04
N ARG A 448 -11.32 -19.16 -2.34
CA ARG A 448 -9.88 -18.88 -2.37
C ARG A 448 -9.05 -20.06 -1.83
N ARG A 449 -9.53 -20.75 -0.79
CA ARG A 449 -8.81 -21.80 -0.05
C ARG A 449 -8.50 -23.00 -0.94
N ALA A 450 -9.53 -23.58 -1.55
CA ALA A 450 -9.36 -24.68 -2.52
C ALA A 450 -8.52 -24.26 -3.73
N GLY A 451 -8.69 -23.01 -4.21
CA GLY A 451 -7.87 -22.47 -5.30
C GLY A 451 -6.37 -22.39 -4.95
N MET A 452 -6.01 -22.00 -3.72
CA MET A 452 -4.61 -21.99 -3.27
C MET A 452 -4.08 -23.42 -3.09
N GLY A 453 -4.89 -24.35 -2.52
CA GLY A 453 -4.54 -25.77 -2.44
C GLY A 453 -4.26 -26.36 -3.81
N TYR A 454 -5.12 -26.10 -4.81
CA TYR A 454 -4.91 -26.51 -6.19
C TYR A 454 -3.58 -25.97 -6.76
N ALA A 455 -3.33 -24.68 -6.60
CA ALA A 455 -2.11 -24.04 -7.11
C ALA A 455 -0.84 -24.61 -6.49
N SER A 456 -0.82 -24.81 -5.17
CA SER A 456 0.30 -25.44 -4.49
C SER A 456 0.49 -26.89 -4.94
N GLY A 457 -0.59 -27.68 -4.99
CA GLY A 457 -0.52 -29.08 -5.41
C GLY A 457 -0.05 -29.31 -6.85
N MET A 458 -0.27 -28.33 -7.74
CA MET A 458 0.19 -28.40 -9.13
C MET A 458 1.67 -28.01 -9.30
N LEU A 459 2.22 -27.18 -8.43
CA LEU A 459 3.50 -26.51 -8.66
C LEU A 459 4.57 -26.84 -7.60
N ALA A 460 4.18 -27.19 -6.38
CA ALA A 460 5.10 -27.62 -5.32
C ALA A 460 5.25 -29.14 -5.31
N ASP A 461 6.40 -29.64 -4.89
CA ASP A 461 6.65 -31.06 -4.68
C ASP A 461 6.12 -31.54 -3.33
N LEU A 462 6.09 -30.64 -2.33
CA LEU A 462 5.49 -30.89 -1.03
C LEU A 462 4.75 -29.64 -0.56
N THR A 463 3.51 -29.82 -0.11
CA THR A 463 2.76 -28.76 0.55
C THR A 463 2.62 -29.02 2.04
N ILE A 464 2.96 -28.04 2.88
CA ILE A 464 2.71 -28.07 4.32
C ILE A 464 1.57 -27.10 4.61
N ILE A 465 0.41 -27.64 4.99
CA ILE A 465 -0.77 -26.82 5.32
C ILE A 465 -0.72 -26.44 6.80
N THR A 466 -0.86 -25.16 7.07
CA THR A 466 -0.81 -24.61 8.43
C THR A 466 -1.83 -23.48 8.64
N ASN A 467 -1.85 -22.90 9.83
CA ASN A 467 -2.65 -21.71 10.13
C ASN A 467 -2.02 -20.44 9.55
N ASP A 468 -2.90 -19.50 9.22
CA ASP A 468 -2.58 -18.10 8.92
C ASP A 468 -3.24 -17.21 10.01
N ASN A 469 -4.22 -16.39 9.68
CA ASN A 469 -5.08 -15.64 10.60
C ASN A 469 -6.46 -16.29 10.62
N PRO A 470 -6.76 -17.26 11.49
CA PRO A 470 -8.06 -17.94 11.49
C PRO A 470 -9.23 -17.02 11.86
N ARG A 471 -8.99 -15.92 12.56
CA ARG A 471 -9.98 -14.95 13.04
C ARG A 471 -11.07 -15.66 13.84
N SER A 472 -12.35 -15.54 13.42
CA SER A 472 -13.49 -16.19 14.07
C SER A 472 -13.76 -17.62 13.61
N GLU A 473 -13.03 -18.12 12.58
CA GLU A 473 -13.25 -19.46 12.04
C GLU A 473 -12.33 -20.51 12.68
N SER A 474 -12.83 -21.74 12.79
CA SER A 474 -11.98 -22.88 13.19
C SER A 474 -10.86 -23.11 12.20
N PRO A 475 -9.58 -23.19 12.65
CA PRO A 475 -8.43 -23.54 11.82
C PRO A 475 -8.63 -24.82 11.01
N ASP A 476 -9.24 -25.83 11.61
CA ASP A 476 -9.52 -27.11 10.96
C ASP A 476 -10.45 -26.98 9.75
N THR A 477 -11.47 -26.12 9.85
CA THR A 477 -12.38 -25.86 8.72
C THR A 477 -11.62 -25.22 7.56
N ILE A 478 -10.71 -24.29 7.84
CA ILE A 478 -9.90 -23.63 6.82
C ILE A 478 -8.97 -24.63 6.14
N ILE A 479 -8.27 -25.44 6.93
CA ILE A 479 -7.36 -26.49 6.46
C ILE A 479 -8.11 -27.51 5.58
N ASN A 480 -9.28 -27.98 6.01
CA ASN A 480 -10.12 -28.92 5.25
C ASN A 480 -10.55 -28.33 3.88
N ASP A 481 -10.80 -27.00 3.82
CA ASP A 481 -11.11 -26.35 2.55
C ASP A 481 -9.89 -26.26 1.61
N ILE A 482 -8.68 -26.08 2.12
CA ILE A 482 -7.42 -26.09 1.36
C ILE A 482 -7.17 -27.50 0.81
N GLU A 483 -7.34 -28.55 1.64
CA GLU A 483 -7.14 -29.96 1.26
C GLU A 483 -8.00 -30.38 0.05
N LYS A 484 -9.21 -29.83 -0.11
CA LYS A 484 -10.05 -30.11 -1.29
C LYS A 484 -9.33 -29.80 -2.59
N GLY A 485 -8.57 -28.69 -2.62
CA GLY A 485 -7.76 -28.30 -3.77
C GLY A 485 -6.58 -29.24 -4.01
N LEU A 486 -5.84 -29.61 -2.97
CA LEU A 486 -4.69 -30.52 -3.06
C LEU A 486 -5.10 -31.93 -3.50
N ARG A 487 -6.19 -32.47 -2.93
CA ARG A 487 -6.72 -33.79 -3.30
C ARG A 487 -7.20 -33.84 -4.75
N SER A 488 -7.70 -32.73 -5.31
CA SER A 488 -8.16 -32.67 -6.69
C SER A 488 -7.06 -32.93 -7.72
N VAL A 489 -5.79 -32.81 -7.31
CA VAL A 489 -4.60 -33.00 -8.16
C VAL A 489 -3.66 -34.11 -7.63
N ASN A 490 -4.11 -34.89 -6.65
CA ASN A 490 -3.31 -35.94 -5.98
C ASN A 490 -1.94 -35.45 -5.47
N ALA A 491 -1.91 -34.24 -4.91
CA ALA A 491 -0.69 -33.63 -4.42
C ALA A 491 -0.16 -34.31 -3.16
N GLU A 492 1.17 -34.31 -2.99
CA GLU A 492 1.81 -34.67 -1.74
C GLU A 492 1.69 -33.52 -0.75
N TYR A 493 1.10 -33.77 0.43
CA TYR A 493 0.95 -32.76 1.47
C TYR A 493 0.94 -33.35 2.86
N ILE A 494 1.30 -32.49 3.83
CA ILE A 494 1.16 -32.77 5.26
C ILE A 494 0.39 -31.64 5.95
N ARG A 495 -0.26 -31.99 7.07
CA ARG A 495 -1.03 -31.05 7.88
C ARG A 495 -0.30 -30.79 9.18
N VAL A 496 0.15 -29.56 9.40
CA VAL A 496 0.78 -29.10 10.62
C VAL A 496 0.11 -27.80 11.06
N PRO A 497 -0.95 -27.85 11.89
CA PRO A 497 -1.75 -26.66 12.23
C PRO A 497 -0.95 -25.54 12.89
N ASP A 498 0.01 -25.86 13.76
CA ASP A 498 0.90 -24.86 14.35
C ASP A 498 1.89 -24.34 13.34
N ARG A 499 1.94 -23.01 13.13
CA ARG A 499 2.78 -22.42 12.09
C ARG A 499 4.28 -22.49 12.42
N LYS A 500 4.65 -22.38 13.69
CA LYS A 500 6.06 -22.55 14.10
C LYS A 500 6.54 -23.97 13.80
N GLU A 501 5.74 -24.98 14.15
CA GLU A 501 6.06 -26.38 13.88
C GLU A 501 6.02 -26.70 12.37
N ALA A 502 5.14 -26.06 11.60
CA ALA A 502 5.14 -26.19 10.13
C ALA A 502 6.44 -25.64 9.51
N ILE A 503 6.90 -24.49 9.99
CA ILE A 503 8.19 -23.90 9.56
C ILE A 503 9.34 -24.80 9.99
N ARG A 504 9.36 -25.27 11.25
CA ARG A 504 10.37 -26.22 11.77
C ARG A 504 10.45 -27.45 10.89
N TYR A 505 9.31 -28.07 10.59
CA TYR A 505 9.29 -29.25 9.72
C TYR A 505 9.88 -28.95 8.34
N GLY A 506 9.51 -27.84 7.72
CA GLY A 506 10.04 -27.44 6.43
C GLY A 506 11.54 -27.23 6.42
N LEU A 507 12.08 -26.56 7.47
CA LEU A 507 13.52 -26.28 7.58
C LEU A 507 14.35 -27.52 7.87
N THR A 508 13.90 -28.38 8.81
CA THR A 508 14.64 -29.59 9.23
C THR A 508 14.61 -30.74 8.21
N HIS A 509 13.60 -30.74 7.31
CA HIS A 509 13.47 -31.76 6.26
C HIS A 509 13.91 -31.27 4.87
N ALA A 510 14.36 -30.01 4.76
CA ALA A 510 14.92 -29.46 3.52
C ALA A 510 16.29 -30.10 3.23
N LYS A 511 16.58 -30.36 1.96
CA LYS A 511 17.82 -30.95 1.46
C LYS A 511 18.55 -29.97 0.55
N ALA A 512 19.79 -30.32 0.20
CA ALA A 512 20.57 -29.51 -0.74
C ALA A 512 19.81 -29.30 -2.07
N GLY A 513 19.73 -28.06 -2.51
CA GLY A 513 19.02 -27.66 -3.72
C GLY A 513 17.51 -27.42 -3.54
N ASP A 514 16.94 -27.72 -2.36
CA ASP A 514 15.52 -27.43 -2.08
C ASP A 514 15.25 -25.92 -1.98
N VAL A 515 14.01 -25.55 -2.24
CA VAL A 515 13.50 -24.20 -2.02
C VAL A 515 12.26 -24.29 -1.12
N VAL A 516 12.26 -23.57 -0.01
CA VAL A 516 11.14 -23.48 0.93
C VAL A 516 10.48 -22.12 0.78
N LEU A 517 9.19 -22.10 0.43
CA LEU A 517 8.37 -20.89 0.37
C LEU A 517 7.42 -20.83 1.55
N LEU A 518 7.53 -19.79 2.39
CA LEU A 518 6.53 -19.42 3.37
C LEU A 518 5.60 -18.40 2.73
N ALA A 519 4.34 -18.79 2.46
CA ALA A 519 3.38 -17.96 1.76
C ALA A 519 2.20 -17.54 2.65
N GLY A 520 1.62 -16.38 2.34
CA GLY A 520 0.44 -15.84 2.98
C GLY A 520 0.71 -14.66 3.89
N LYS A 521 1.56 -14.81 4.89
CA LYS A 521 1.86 -13.81 5.93
C LYS A 521 2.74 -12.66 5.43
N GLY A 522 3.80 -13.01 4.69
CA GLY A 522 4.72 -12.02 4.14
C GLY A 522 5.30 -11.08 5.20
N HIS A 523 4.88 -9.83 5.19
CA HIS A 523 5.37 -8.79 6.10
C HIS A 523 4.63 -8.74 7.45
N GLU A 524 3.53 -9.47 7.62
CA GLU A 524 2.75 -9.45 8.86
C GLU A 524 3.56 -10.00 10.04
N THR A 525 3.47 -9.31 11.19
CA THR A 525 4.16 -9.63 12.44
C THR A 525 3.20 -10.13 13.52
N TYR A 526 2.01 -10.56 13.12
CA TYR A 526 0.97 -11.01 14.05
C TYR A 526 0.17 -12.17 13.48
N GLN A 527 -0.46 -12.92 14.38
CA GLN A 527 -1.55 -13.84 14.09
C GLN A 527 -2.83 -13.34 14.74
N GLU A 528 -3.93 -13.33 13.99
CA GLU A 528 -5.24 -12.86 14.47
C GLU A 528 -6.14 -14.07 14.75
N ILE A 529 -6.55 -14.22 16.02
CA ILE A 529 -7.40 -15.31 16.52
C ILE A 529 -8.49 -14.68 17.41
N ASP A 530 -9.76 -14.92 17.11
CA ASP A 530 -10.92 -14.42 17.86
C ASP A 530 -10.89 -12.92 18.18
N GLY A 531 -10.42 -12.12 17.20
CA GLY A 531 -10.31 -10.66 17.32
C GLY A 531 -9.07 -10.16 18.08
N TYR A 532 -8.25 -11.07 18.64
CA TYR A 532 -6.99 -10.72 19.29
C TYR A 532 -5.80 -10.90 18.33
N ARG A 533 -4.81 -10.03 18.45
CA ARG A 533 -3.54 -10.12 17.70
C ARG A 533 -2.43 -10.57 18.61
N PHE A 534 -1.83 -11.70 18.27
CA PHE A 534 -0.65 -12.25 18.92
C PHE A 534 0.57 -11.96 18.07
N HIS A 535 1.68 -11.57 18.70
CA HIS A 535 2.93 -11.36 17.97
C HIS A 535 3.40 -12.66 17.32
N MET A 536 3.69 -12.62 16.02
CA MET A 536 4.22 -13.73 15.23
C MET A 536 4.88 -13.19 13.96
N ASP A 537 6.19 -13.14 13.95
CA ASP A 537 6.99 -12.83 12.76
C ASP A 537 7.71 -14.07 12.27
N GLU A 538 7.52 -14.44 11.01
CA GLU A 538 8.13 -15.65 10.43
C GLU A 538 9.66 -15.61 10.46
N ARG A 539 10.27 -14.43 10.39
CA ARG A 539 11.73 -14.26 10.46
C ARG A 539 12.25 -14.59 11.84
N GLU A 540 11.56 -14.10 12.88
CA GLU A 540 11.89 -14.41 14.26
C GLU A 540 11.68 -15.89 14.57
N LEU A 541 10.59 -16.49 14.05
CA LEU A 541 10.35 -17.93 14.20
C LEU A 541 11.45 -18.77 13.53
N ILE A 542 11.89 -18.38 12.34
CA ILE A 542 13.01 -19.05 11.66
C ILE A 542 14.28 -18.99 12.52
N MET A 543 14.65 -17.82 13.01
CA MET A 543 15.85 -17.65 13.85
C MET A 543 15.74 -18.45 15.14
N GLN A 544 14.59 -18.42 15.84
CA GLN A 544 14.37 -19.22 17.03
C GLN A 544 14.49 -20.72 16.76
N ILE A 545 13.97 -21.21 15.64
CA ILE A 545 14.07 -22.62 15.26
C ILE A 545 15.53 -23.01 15.03
N LEU A 546 16.31 -22.18 14.34
CA LEU A 546 17.71 -22.45 14.11
C LEU A 546 18.51 -22.50 15.42
N GLU A 547 18.28 -21.55 16.33
CA GLU A 547 18.91 -21.54 17.65
C GLU A 547 18.54 -22.79 18.49
N GLU A 548 17.28 -23.22 18.45
CA GLU A 548 16.80 -24.42 19.13
C GLU A 548 17.43 -25.71 18.57
N GLU A 549 17.57 -25.82 17.24
CA GLU A 549 18.21 -26.97 16.59
C GLU A 549 19.73 -27.01 16.86
N ASP A 550 20.41 -25.89 16.82
CA ASP A 550 21.83 -25.79 17.17
C ASP A 550 22.08 -26.18 18.64
N ALA A 551 21.24 -25.71 19.56
CA ALA A 551 21.29 -26.07 20.97
C ALA A 551 21.01 -27.59 21.19
N GLY A 552 20.03 -28.14 20.44
CA GLY A 552 19.71 -29.57 20.46
C GLY A 552 20.86 -30.47 19.99
N VAL A 553 21.61 -30.03 18.97
CA VAL A 553 22.82 -30.74 18.49
C VAL A 553 23.94 -30.71 19.53
N ILE A 554 24.08 -29.60 20.27
CA ILE A 554 25.10 -29.51 21.36
C ILE A 554 24.73 -30.43 22.53
N CYS A 555 23.46 -30.49 22.95
CA CYS A 555 23.00 -31.40 24.02
C CYS A 555 23.03 -32.88 23.60
N GLY A 556 22.92 -33.22 22.31
CA GLY A 556 22.93 -34.59 21.80
C GLY A 556 24.32 -35.18 21.58
N ARG A 557 25.41 -34.42 21.74
CA ARG A 557 26.79 -34.88 21.62
C ARG A 557 27.39 -35.39 22.94
N ASP A 558 26.70 -35.21 24.06
CA ASP A 558 27.16 -35.64 25.38
C ASP A 558 26.41 -36.89 25.90
N ASN A 559 25.74 -37.68 25.04
CA ASN A 559 25.13 -38.97 25.40
C ASN A 559 25.71 -40.12 24.57
#